data_c519df444c872a4787dff76ee14d7a60
#
_entry.id   c519df444c872a4787dff76ee14d7a60
#
_cell.length_a   1.000
_cell.length_b   1.000
_cell.length_c   1.000
_cell.angle_alpha   90.00
_cell.angle_beta   90.00
_cell.angle_gamma   90.00
#
_symmetry.space_group_name_H-M   'P 1'
#
loop_
_entity.id
_entity.type
_entity.pdbx_description
1 polymer ?
#
loop_
_entity_poly.entity_id
_entity_poly.type
_entity_poly.pdbx_seq_one_letter_code
_entity_poly.pdbx_strand_id
1 'polypeptide(L)'
;MSKFGELLDEKIPILLAFFKADPEDLFPMDSVLKDVAAALGDKGKVIKIDIDKNQKLSEALRVKVLPTLMIYKFSEMVWRQSGEQDANTLISLLQDHLD
;
A
#
# COMPACT_ATOMS: atom_id res chain seq x y z
N MET A 1 12.98 16.19 -6.53
CA MET A 1 12.41 14.86 -6.21
C MET A 1 11.11 15.00 -5.46
N SER A 2 10.15 14.20 -5.78
CA SER A 2 8.89 14.23 -5.05
C SER A 2 9.02 13.53 -3.70
N LYS A 3 8.22 13.95 -2.73
CA LYS A 3 8.19 13.29 -1.43
C LYS A 3 7.83 11.81 -1.56
N PHE A 4 7.03 11.47 -2.57
CA PHE A 4 6.64 10.09 -2.80
C PHE A 4 7.85 9.20 -3.07
N GLY A 5 8.75 9.65 -3.94
CA GLY A 5 9.98 8.90 -4.23
C GLY A 5 10.84 8.70 -2.99
N GLU A 6 10.92 9.71 -2.13
CA GLU A 6 11.66 9.61 -0.89
C GLU A 6 11.03 8.60 0.07
N LEU A 7 9.69 8.55 0.12
CA LEU A 7 8.99 7.59 0.97
C LEU A 7 9.25 6.16 0.54
N LEU A 8 9.46 5.92 -0.75
CA LEU A 8 9.66 4.57 -1.27
C LEU A 8 11.12 4.12 -1.26
N ASP A 9 12.05 5.03 -1.03
CA ASP A 9 13.48 4.73 -1.05
C ASP A 9 13.94 4.23 0.32
N GLU A 10 13.42 3.07 0.71
CA GLU A 10 13.74 2.47 1.98
C GLU A 10 14.10 1.00 1.84
N LYS A 11 14.90 0.51 2.79
CA LYS A 11 15.29 -0.91 2.82
C LYS A 11 14.15 -1.83 3.17
N ILE A 12 13.13 -1.31 3.86
CA ILE A 12 11.99 -2.11 4.28
C ILE A 12 10.91 -2.07 3.21
N PRO A 13 10.11 -3.15 3.10
CA PRO A 13 9.01 -3.14 2.15
C PRO A 13 7.92 -2.18 2.58
N ILE A 14 7.29 -1.54 1.60
CA ILE A 14 6.22 -0.57 1.82
C ILE A 14 4.99 -1.03 1.07
N LEU A 15 3.89 -1.20 1.80
CA LEU A 15 2.61 -1.52 1.20
C LEU A 15 1.83 -0.23 0.95
N LEU A 16 1.51 0.02 -0.31
CA LEU A 16 0.65 1.14 -0.70
C LEU A 16 -0.76 0.61 -0.92
N ALA A 17 -1.74 1.23 -0.29
CA ALA A 17 -3.13 0.88 -0.46
C ALA A 17 -3.89 2.08 -1.02
N PHE A 18 -4.33 1.96 -2.27
CA PHE A 18 -5.07 3.01 -2.95
C PHE A 18 -6.56 2.83 -2.70
N PHE A 19 -7.23 3.87 -2.29
CA PHE A 19 -8.64 3.84 -1.94
C PHE A 19 -9.31 5.15 -2.32
N LYS A 20 -10.64 5.14 -2.30
CA LYS A 20 -11.43 6.35 -2.46
C LYS A 20 -12.15 6.61 -1.14
N ALA A 21 -11.94 7.79 -0.56
CA ALA A 21 -12.60 8.16 0.67
C ALA A 21 -14.09 8.38 0.41
N ASP A 22 -14.94 7.71 1.18
CA ASP A 22 -16.39 7.86 1.09
C ASP A 22 -16.91 8.13 2.51
N PRO A 23 -17.61 9.26 2.74
CA PRO A 23 -18.12 9.56 4.08
C PRO A 23 -19.07 8.50 4.64
N GLU A 24 -19.75 7.78 3.78
CA GLU A 24 -20.72 6.77 4.19
C GLU A 24 -20.11 5.38 4.33
N ASP A 25 -19.02 5.13 3.62
CA ASP A 25 -18.37 3.82 3.62
C ASP A 25 -17.01 3.90 4.28
N LEU A 26 -16.80 3.03 5.24
CA LEU A 26 -15.48 2.83 5.80
C LEU A 26 -14.62 2.14 4.75
N PHE A 27 -13.34 2.47 4.73
CA PHE A 27 -12.41 1.77 3.86
C PHE A 27 -12.42 0.28 4.24
N PRO A 28 -12.84 -0.62 3.33
CA PRO A 28 -13.06 -2.03 3.71
C PRO A 28 -11.82 -2.73 4.23
N MET A 29 -10.65 -2.26 3.83
CA MET A 29 -9.39 -2.87 4.23
C MET A 29 -8.72 -2.18 5.41
N ASP A 30 -9.39 -1.22 6.06
CA ASP A 30 -8.74 -0.48 7.15
C ASP A 30 -8.28 -1.41 8.28
N SER A 31 -9.13 -2.33 8.73
CA SER A 31 -8.75 -3.26 9.79
C SER A 31 -7.68 -4.25 9.32
N VAL A 32 -7.74 -4.68 8.06
CA VAL A 32 -6.71 -5.53 7.48
C VAL A 32 -5.35 -4.83 7.50
N LEU A 33 -5.33 -3.57 7.09
CA LEU A 33 -4.08 -2.80 7.04
C LEU A 33 -3.54 -2.54 8.45
N LYS A 34 -4.40 -2.33 9.44
CA LYS A 34 -3.97 -2.19 10.83
C LYS A 34 -3.31 -3.48 11.33
N ASP A 35 -3.89 -4.63 10.99
CA ASP A 35 -3.33 -5.92 11.37
C ASP A 35 -1.97 -6.15 10.71
N VAL A 36 -1.83 -5.77 9.44
CA VAL A 36 -0.57 -5.88 8.72
C VAL A 36 0.49 -4.98 9.37
N ALA A 37 0.14 -3.74 9.66
CA ALA A 37 1.08 -2.81 10.29
C ALA A 37 1.52 -3.30 11.66
N ALA A 38 0.59 -3.85 12.46
CA ALA A 38 0.91 -4.37 13.77
C ALA A 38 1.84 -5.58 13.69
N ALA A 39 1.62 -6.45 12.71
CA ALA A 39 2.44 -7.66 12.55
C ALA A 39 3.87 -7.34 12.10
N LEU A 40 4.03 -6.31 11.27
CA LEU A 40 5.34 -5.95 10.76
C LEU A 40 6.13 -5.03 11.68
N GLY A 41 5.44 -4.22 12.47
CA GLY A 41 6.08 -3.24 13.33
C GLY A 41 6.95 -2.29 12.51
N ASP A 42 8.22 -2.17 12.84
CA ASP A 42 9.15 -1.30 12.12
C ASP A 42 9.86 -2.01 10.95
N LYS A 43 9.50 -3.25 10.66
CA LYS A 43 10.09 -4.02 9.56
C LYS A 43 9.41 -3.76 8.23
N GLY A 44 8.32 -3.03 8.22
CA GLY A 44 7.60 -2.65 7.01
C GLY A 44 6.73 -1.44 7.28
N LYS A 45 6.22 -0.83 6.23
CA LYS A 45 5.34 0.34 6.35
C LYS A 45 4.06 0.10 5.57
N VAL A 46 2.97 0.67 6.05
CA VAL A 46 1.69 0.67 5.34
C VAL A 46 1.29 2.12 5.12
N ILE A 47 1.06 2.48 3.85
CA ILE A 47 0.68 3.83 3.48
C ILE A 47 -0.65 3.75 2.73
N LYS A 48 -1.65 4.48 3.22
CA LYS A 48 -2.95 4.59 2.54
C LYS A 48 -2.94 5.83 1.65
N ILE A 49 -3.38 5.68 0.43
CA ILE A 49 -3.39 6.76 -0.56
C ILE A 49 -4.81 6.97 -1.07
N ASP A 50 -5.35 8.16 -0.78
CA ASP A 50 -6.65 8.59 -1.27
C ASP A 50 -6.47 9.05 -2.71
N ILE A 51 -7.15 8.39 -3.66
CA ILE A 51 -6.98 8.69 -5.08
C ILE A 51 -7.48 10.09 -5.45
N ASP A 52 -8.47 10.60 -4.74
CA ASP A 52 -8.99 11.94 -5.03
C ASP A 52 -8.00 13.03 -4.64
N LYS A 53 -7.23 12.81 -3.59
CA LYS A 53 -6.20 13.75 -3.13
C LYS A 53 -4.87 13.54 -3.84
N ASN A 54 -4.72 12.45 -4.58
CA ASN A 54 -3.47 12.06 -5.24
C ASN A 54 -3.74 11.63 -6.69
N GLN A 55 -4.52 12.43 -7.42
CA GLN A 55 -4.96 12.08 -8.77
C GLN A 55 -3.81 11.84 -9.73
N LYS A 56 -2.81 12.71 -9.71
CA LYS A 56 -1.66 12.56 -10.63
C LYS A 56 -0.90 11.28 -10.36
N LEU A 57 -0.71 10.95 -9.09
CA LEU A 57 -0.01 9.72 -8.72
C LEU A 57 -0.83 8.49 -9.15
N SER A 58 -2.13 8.52 -8.88
CA SER A 58 -3.01 7.42 -9.23
C SER A 58 -3.05 7.18 -10.73
N GLU A 59 -3.09 8.25 -11.52
CA GLU A 59 -3.05 8.15 -12.97
C GLU A 59 -1.70 7.62 -13.46
N ALA A 60 -0.62 8.13 -12.90
CA ALA A 60 0.72 7.70 -13.28
C ALA A 60 0.93 6.21 -13.03
N LEU A 61 0.35 5.68 -11.95
CA LEU A 61 0.44 4.26 -11.61
C LEU A 61 -0.71 3.44 -12.19
N ARG A 62 -1.58 4.08 -12.97
CA ARG A 62 -2.70 3.43 -13.67
C ARG A 62 -3.62 2.67 -12.73
N VAL A 63 -3.96 3.30 -11.61
CA VAL A 63 -4.91 2.74 -10.65
C VAL A 63 -6.32 2.96 -11.18
N LYS A 64 -6.98 1.88 -11.61
CA LYS A 64 -8.32 1.94 -12.20
C LYS A 64 -9.35 1.19 -11.38
N VAL A 65 -8.94 0.22 -10.61
CA VAL A 65 -9.81 -0.61 -9.78
C VAL A 65 -9.43 -0.42 -8.33
N LEU A 66 -10.40 -0.32 -7.45
CA LEU A 66 -10.16 -0.10 -6.03
C LEU A 66 -10.69 -1.26 -5.20
N PRO A 67 -9.98 -1.63 -4.13
CA PRO A 67 -8.66 -1.14 -3.79
C PRO A 67 -7.60 -1.70 -4.73
N THR A 68 -6.51 -0.99 -4.88
CA THR A 68 -5.31 -1.50 -5.54
C THR A 68 -4.18 -1.47 -4.53
N LEU A 69 -3.47 -2.58 -4.42
CA LEU A 69 -2.40 -2.75 -3.46
C LEU A 69 -1.08 -2.94 -4.20
N MET A 70 -0.04 -2.28 -3.72
CA MET A 70 1.29 -2.38 -4.31
C MET A 70 2.31 -2.51 -3.19
N ILE A 71 3.37 -3.28 -3.45
CA ILE A 71 4.50 -3.38 -2.52
C ILE A 71 5.73 -2.83 -3.22
N TYR A 72 6.40 -1.90 -2.56
CA TYR A 72 7.63 -1.30 -3.04
C TYR A 72 8.76 -1.61 -2.08
N LYS A 73 9.97 -1.76 -2.64
CA LYS A 73 11.20 -1.90 -1.87
C LYS A 73 12.32 -1.26 -2.67
N PHE A 74 13.07 -0.34 -2.05
CA PHE A 74 14.12 0.42 -2.73
C PHE A 74 13.58 1.16 -3.96
N SER A 75 12.41 1.77 -3.83
CA SER A 75 11.73 2.50 -4.91
C SER A 75 11.32 1.63 -6.09
N GLU A 76 11.34 0.31 -5.92
CA GLU A 76 10.99 -0.64 -6.98
C GLU A 76 9.70 -1.37 -6.61
N MET A 77 8.75 -1.40 -7.58
CA MET A 77 7.52 -2.14 -7.38
C MET A 77 7.79 -3.64 -7.50
N VAL A 78 7.60 -4.38 -6.40
CA VAL A 78 7.88 -5.82 -6.38
C VAL A 78 6.60 -6.65 -6.43
N TRP A 79 5.43 -6.04 -6.22
CA TRP A 79 4.15 -6.75 -6.28
C TRP A 79 3.00 -5.75 -6.47
N ARG A 80 1.97 -6.18 -7.18
CA ARG A 80 0.77 -5.38 -7.39
C ARG A 80 -0.45 -6.28 -7.59
N GLN A 81 -1.55 -5.92 -6.96
CA GLN A 81 -2.82 -6.66 -7.10
C GLN A 81 -3.99 -5.71 -6.90
N SER A 82 -5.02 -5.84 -7.72
CA SER A 82 -6.29 -5.14 -7.52
C SER A 82 -7.24 -6.06 -6.77
N GLY A 83 -8.12 -5.46 -5.96
CA GLY A 83 -9.07 -6.19 -5.14
C GLY A 83 -8.59 -6.37 -3.72
N GLU A 84 -9.52 -6.77 -2.85
CA GLU A 84 -9.22 -6.95 -1.44
C GLU A 84 -8.38 -8.19 -1.20
N GLN A 85 -7.46 -8.07 -0.25
CA GLN A 85 -6.60 -9.18 0.18
C GLN A 85 -6.73 -9.31 1.69
N ASP A 86 -6.56 -10.51 2.22
CA ASP A 86 -6.59 -10.69 3.66
C ASP A 86 -5.24 -10.34 4.31
N ALA A 87 -5.25 -10.14 5.63
CA ALA A 87 -4.06 -9.74 6.35
C ALA A 87 -2.95 -10.77 6.25
N ASN A 88 -3.27 -12.06 6.35
CA ASN A 88 -2.27 -13.11 6.29
C ASN A 88 -1.56 -13.14 4.96
N THR A 89 -2.28 -12.95 3.85
CA THR A 89 -1.70 -12.89 2.52
C THR A 89 -0.74 -11.72 2.41
N LEU A 90 -1.15 -10.54 2.86
CA LEU A 90 -0.32 -9.34 2.78
C LEU A 90 0.90 -9.44 3.68
N ILE A 91 0.75 -9.96 4.89
CA ILE A 91 1.86 -10.15 5.82
C ILE A 91 2.88 -11.09 5.21
N SER A 92 2.42 -12.20 4.65
CA SER A 92 3.29 -13.19 4.02
C SER A 92 4.08 -12.59 2.84
N LEU A 93 3.39 -11.83 1.99
CA LEU A 93 4.03 -11.16 0.85
C LEU A 93 5.08 -10.16 1.31
N LEU A 94 4.77 -9.37 2.34
CA LEU A 94 5.73 -8.41 2.87
C LEU A 94 6.92 -9.10 3.51
N GLN A 95 6.69 -10.20 4.22
CA GLN A 95 7.77 -10.97 4.83
C GLN A 95 8.70 -11.58 3.78
N ASP A 96 8.17 -11.94 2.62
CA ASP A 96 9.00 -12.47 1.53
C ASP A 96 10.00 -11.43 1.03
N HIS A 97 9.76 -10.15 1.28
CA HIS A 97 10.64 -9.07 0.88
C HIS A 97 11.47 -8.50 2.03
N LEU A 98 11.43 -9.14 3.19
CA LEU A 98 12.34 -8.81 4.29
C LEU A 98 13.69 -9.49 4.05
N ASP A 99 14.74 -8.79 4.32
CA ASP A 99 16.09 -9.35 4.21
C ASP A 99 16.57 -9.91 5.53
#